data_c9aea7f488214056ca51d8389cd4a6e7
#
_entry.id   c9aea7f488214056ca51d8389cd4a6e7
#
_cell.length_a   1.000
_cell.length_b   1.000
_cell.length_c   1.000
_cell.angle_alpha   90.00
_cell.angle_beta   90.00
_cell.angle_gamma   90.00
#
_symmetry.space_group_name_H-M   'P 1'
#
loop_
_entity.id
_entity.type
_entity.pdbx_description
1 polymer ?
#
loop_
_entity_poly.entity_id
_entity_poly.type
_entity_poly.pdbx_seq_one_letter_code
_entity_poly.pdbx_strand_id
1 'polypeptide(L)'
;FSSESNEIAYLIYTSGTTSEPKGVAINHSIVEFATKNIVDVLKYSNSDVDILPLPLHHSFGLGCLHVSLFVGSTLILLKNSSDLQNILDTVKKYNATTLAAVPPTLSKFLKFNENNLKDYFSDIRLVITNTTKIPINTIQKFKKIISNGNLATYYGLTEASRSSFMIFDEHTSFDQSVGKPAPQVNIKIDNQMSKLKIGEILIKGNNVIKKYWKNIEFDKNIIDGWLRTGDLGYFDDHGYLYLVGRSDDVINIGGEKVMPNEIEEIVKQIDGVKDVAAFGIDHEIFGQVIKLHVVKSENSNLEKLSIIKFCMKNLEKYKIPSKIDFVTNIPQTDYGKVKRFMLK
;
A
#
# COMPACT_ATOMS: atom_id res chain seq x y z
N PHE A 1 2.35 32.12 14.49
CA PHE A 1 1.56 31.98 13.29
C PHE A 1 0.27 31.26 13.64
N SER A 2 -0.86 31.97 13.71
CA SER A 2 -2.19 31.36 13.77
C SER A 2 -2.68 31.19 12.32
N SER A 3 -2.39 30.04 11.71
CA SER A 3 -3.08 29.68 10.47
C SER A 3 -4.51 29.30 10.80
N GLU A 4 -5.49 29.79 10.07
CA GLU A 4 -6.85 29.28 10.22
C GLU A 4 -6.86 27.80 9.85
N SER A 5 -7.45 26.97 10.68
CA SER A 5 -7.42 25.49 10.55
C SER A 5 -7.97 24.99 9.21
N ASN A 6 -8.76 25.81 8.52
CA ASN A 6 -9.37 25.51 7.22
C ASN A 6 -8.55 25.97 6.01
N GLU A 7 -7.46 26.72 6.20
CA GLU A 7 -6.57 27.10 5.11
C GLU A 7 -5.84 25.90 4.54
N ILE A 8 -5.54 25.96 3.23
CA ILE A 8 -4.78 24.93 2.55
C ILE A 8 -3.31 25.05 2.98
N ALA A 9 -2.80 23.99 3.61
CA ALA A 9 -1.40 23.90 3.98
C ALA A 9 -0.52 23.60 2.76
N TYR A 10 -0.95 22.67 1.91
CA TYR A 10 -0.24 22.30 0.67
C TYR A 10 -1.13 21.53 -0.30
N LEU A 11 -0.63 21.37 -1.51
CA LEU A 11 -1.22 20.56 -2.58
C LEU A 11 -0.32 19.36 -2.88
N ILE A 12 -0.91 18.17 -2.98
CA ILE A 12 -0.22 17.00 -3.51
C ILE A 12 -0.94 16.57 -4.79
N TYR A 13 -0.18 16.40 -5.86
CA TYR A 13 -0.71 15.86 -7.11
C TYR A 13 -0.57 14.34 -7.12
N THR A 14 -1.68 13.67 -7.37
CA THR A 14 -1.72 12.21 -7.50
C THR A 14 -1.92 11.83 -8.95
N SER A 15 -1.15 10.84 -9.45
CA SER A 15 -1.45 10.20 -10.72
C SER A 15 -2.66 9.29 -10.52
N GLY A 16 -3.86 9.80 -10.78
CA GLY A 16 -5.09 9.00 -10.76
C GLY A 16 -5.06 7.87 -11.80
N THR A 17 -6.12 7.05 -11.82
CA THR A 17 -6.39 6.08 -12.90
C THR A 17 -6.67 6.76 -14.25
N THR A 18 -6.85 8.08 -14.25
CA THR A 18 -7.01 8.95 -15.42
C THR A 18 -5.67 9.56 -15.83
N SER A 19 -5.55 9.98 -17.09
CA SER A 19 -4.33 10.54 -17.68
C SER A 19 -3.83 11.84 -17.03
N GLU A 20 -4.70 12.59 -16.35
CA GLU A 20 -4.34 13.87 -15.74
C GLU A 20 -4.15 13.75 -14.22
N PRO A 21 -3.06 14.33 -13.67
CA PRO A 21 -2.83 14.39 -12.23
C PRO A 21 -3.90 15.21 -11.52
N LYS A 22 -4.37 14.72 -10.37
CA LYS A 22 -5.36 15.39 -9.52
C LYS A 22 -4.67 16.14 -8.39
N GLY A 23 -4.99 17.41 -8.22
CA GLY A 23 -4.54 18.20 -7.08
C GLY A 23 -5.38 17.91 -5.84
N VAL A 24 -4.77 17.36 -4.81
CA VAL A 24 -5.39 17.09 -3.51
C VAL A 24 -5.08 18.26 -2.58
N ALA A 25 -6.11 18.98 -2.12
CA ALA A 25 -5.95 20.11 -1.23
C ALA A 25 -5.98 19.65 0.24
N ILE A 26 -4.84 19.74 0.90
CA ILE A 26 -4.67 19.35 2.29
C ILE A 26 -4.67 20.59 3.18
N ASN A 27 -5.63 20.66 4.10
CA ASN A 27 -5.76 21.78 5.05
C ASN A 27 -4.88 21.55 6.30
N HIS A 28 -4.56 22.62 7.02
CA HIS A 28 -3.80 22.52 8.28
C HIS A 28 -4.47 21.61 9.30
N SER A 29 -5.79 21.65 9.42
CA SER A 29 -6.54 20.75 10.32
C SER A 29 -6.37 19.25 9.99
N ILE A 30 -6.29 18.92 8.70
CA ILE A 30 -6.06 17.53 8.25
C ILE A 30 -4.63 17.09 8.61
N VAL A 31 -3.64 17.97 8.39
CA VAL A 31 -2.25 17.69 8.76
C VAL A 31 -2.12 17.43 10.25
N GLU A 32 -2.68 18.31 11.07
CA GLU A 32 -2.65 18.17 12.53
C GLU A 32 -3.33 16.88 12.99
N PHE A 33 -4.53 16.60 12.51
CA PHE A 33 -5.28 15.40 12.87
C PHE A 33 -4.54 14.11 12.48
N ALA A 34 -4.06 14.03 11.25
CA ALA A 34 -3.31 12.86 10.77
C ALA A 34 -2.01 12.67 11.55
N THR A 35 -1.29 13.75 11.87
CA THR A 35 -0.05 13.71 12.65
C THR A 35 -0.31 13.22 14.07
N LYS A 36 -1.33 13.74 14.76
CA LYS A 36 -1.72 13.26 16.09
C LYS A 36 -2.05 11.77 16.09
N ASN A 37 -2.83 11.28 15.11
CA ASN A 37 -3.15 9.86 15.01
C ASN A 37 -1.90 8.99 14.83
N ILE A 38 -0.92 9.43 14.02
CA ILE A 38 0.34 8.68 13.88
C ILE A 38 1.07 8.64 15.22
N VAL A 39 1.21 9.78 15.89
CA VAL A 39 1.90 9.88 17.18
C VAL A 39 1.23 8.99 18.22
N ASP A 40 -0.09 9.05 18.33
CA ASP A 40 -0.85 8.32 19.35
C ASP A 40 -0.84 6.81 19.11
N VAL A 41 -1.00 6.36 17.85
CA VAL A 41 -1.05 4.93 17.52
C VAL A 41 0.34 4.30 17.54
N LEU A 42 1.34 4.96 16.96
CA LEU A 42 2.69 4.42 16.81
C LEU A 42 3.64 4.85 17.94
N LYS A 43 3.12 5.60 18.92
CA LYS A 43 3.84 6.02 20.13
C LYS A 43 5.13 6.77 19.85
N TYR A 44 5.08 7.70 18.89
CA TYR A 44 6.23 8.58 18.64
C TYR A 44 6.46 9.54 19.79
N SER A 45 7.72 9.85 20.05
CA SER A 45 8.16 10.75 21.12
C SER A 45 9.37 11.59 20.69
N ASN A 46 9.75 12.56 21.50
CA ASN A 46 10.91 13.41 21.28
C ASN A 46 12.24 12.67 21.41
N SER A 47 12.25 11.48 22.01
CA SER A 47 13.46 10.63 22.11
C SER A 47 13.72 9.81 20.85
N ASP A 48 12.82 9.82 19.87
CA ASP A 48 13.01 9.06 18.64
C ASP A 48 14.08 9.66 17.74
N VAL A 49 14.77 8.77 17.05
CA VAL A 49 15.70 9.10 15.97
C VAL A 49 15.19 8.41 14.72
N ASP A 50 14.64 9.22 13.81
CA ASP A 50 13.96 8.77 12.61
C ASP A 50 14.88 8.73 11.39
N ILE A 51 14.97 7.60 10.70
CA ILE A 51 15.60 7.53 9.38
C ILE A 51 14.54 7.58 8.30
N LEU A 52 14.62 8.59 7.45
CA LEU A 52 13.66 8.83 6.38
C LEU A 52 14.32 8.85 4.99
N PRO A 53 14.41 7.69 4.31
CA PRO A 53 14.93 7.60 2.94
C PRO A 53 13.83 7.81 1.88
N LEU A 54 12.71 8.44 2.24
CA LEU A 54 11.54 8.62 1.38
C LEU A 54 11.40 10.07 0.93
N PRO A 55 10.95 10.32 -0.31
CA PRO A 55 10.78 11.67 -0.80
C PRO A 55 9.63 12.41 -0.09
N LEU A 56 9.85 13.70 0.19
CA LEU A 56 8.88 14.55 0.89
C LEU A 56 7.72 15.05 0.01
N HIS A 57 7.79 14.88 -1.31
CA HIS A 57 6.69 15.25 -2.20
C HIS A 57 5.54 14.21 -2.22
N HIS A 58 5.69 13.11 -1.48
CA HIS A 58 4.64 12.13 -1.25
C HIS A 58 4.12 12.18 0.18
N SER A 59 2.84 11.90 0.34
CA SER A 59 2.16 11.93 1.65
C SER A 59 2.82 11.04 2.71
N PHE A 60 3.47 9.94 2.32
CA PHE A 60 4.16 9.06 3.26
C PHE A 60 5.39 9.74 3.89
N GLY A 61 6.34 10.17 3.07
CA GLY A 61 7.55 10.86 3.57
C GLY A 61 7.22 12.17 4.28
N LEU A 62 6.32 12.96 3.69
CA LEU A 62 5.88 14.23 4.29
C LEU A 62 5.23 14.03 5.66
N GLY A 63 4.43 12.97 5.84
CA GLY A 63 3.80 12.68 7.12
C GLY A 63 4.80 12.25 8.19
N CYS A 64 5.88 11.53 7.83
CA CYS A 64 6.97 11.24 8.77
C CYS A 64 7.68 12.52 9.22
N LEU A 65 7.93 13.45 8.30
CA LEU A 65 8.47 14.78 8.65
C LEU A 65 7.54 15.53 9.63
N HIS A 66 6.23 15.55 9.37
CA HIS A 66 5.28 16.21 10.28
C HIS A 66 5.30 15.61 11.68
N VAL A 67 5.40 14.28 11.79
CA VAL A 67 5.50 13.58 13.08
C VAL A 67 6.75 14.02 13.83
N SER A 68 7.92 13.96 13.19
CA SER A 68 9.17 14.35 13.82
C SER A 68 9.17 15.80 14.29
N LEU A 69 8.64 16.72 13.47
CA LEU A 69 8.50 18.14 13.86
C LEU A 69 7.50 18.32 15.01
N PHE A 70 6.40 17.56 15.02
CA PHE A 70 5.36 17.68 16.04
C PHE A 70 5.82 17.20 17.41
N VAL A 71 6.54 16.08 17.49
CA VAL A 71 7.03 15.54 18.77
C VAL A 71 8.40 16.11 19.17
N GLY A 72 9.12 16.77 18.24
CA GLY A 72 10.47 17.28 18.48
C GLY A 72 11.54 16.17 18.43
N SER A 73 11.34 15.11 17.66
CA SER A 73 12.32 14.04 17.47
C SER A 73 13.46 14.45 16.55
N THR A 74 14.51 13.64 16.50
CA THR A 74 15.59 13.81 15.53
C THR A 74 15.23 13.13 14.22
N LEU A 75 15.25 13.87 13.10
CA LEU A 75 14.96 13.33 11.77
C LEU A 75 16.21 13.38 10.87
N ILE A 76 16.59 12.23 10.33
CA ILE A 76 17.70 12.09 9.39
C ILE A 76 17.16 11.79 8.00
N LEU A 77 17.24 12.77 7.12
CA LEU A 77 16.80 12.67 5.73
C LEU A 77 17.89 12.03 4.87
N LEU A 78 17.53 10.97 4.15
CA LEU A 78 18.40 10.34 3.17
C LEU A 78 17.92 10.64 1.76
N LYS A 79 18.87 10.88 0.87
CA LYS A 79 18.58 11.27 -0.53
C LYS A 79 17.99 10.11 -1.34
N ASN A 80 18.30 8.85 -0.99
CA ASN A 80 18.04 7.71 -1.84
C ASN A 80 17.59 6.48 -1.03
N SER A 81 16.42 5.95 -1.31
CA SER A 81 15.87 4.73 -0.70
C SER A 81 16.44 3.43 -1.29
N SER A 82 17.18 3.49 -2.39
CA SER A 82 17.78 2.31 -3.03
C SER A 82 19.20 1.99 -2.55
N ASP A 83 19.86 2.91 -1.87
CA ASP A 83 21.17 2.70 -1.25
C ASP A 83 20.99 2.06 0.13
N LEU A 84 20.80 0.75 0.13
CA LEU A 84 20.49 -0.03 1.32
C LEU A 84 21.63 -0.01 2.35
N GLN A 85 22.88 -0.05 1.90
CA GLN A 85 24.01 -0.04 2.81
C GLN A 85 24.10 1.30 3.54
N ASN A 86 23.95 2.41 2.84
CA ASN A 86 23.91 3.73 3.46
C ASN A 86 22.78 3.88 4.47
N ILE A 87 21.62 3.28 4.22
CA ILE A 87 20.51 3.27 5.19
C ILE A 87 20.94 2.52 6.45
N LEU A 88 21.47 1.30 6.32
CA LEU A 88 21.93 0.48 7.46
C LEU A 88 23.03 1.18 8.26
N ASP A 89 24.04 1.72 7.59
CA ASP A 89 25.15 2.45 8.23
C ASP A 89 24.64 3.69 8.97
N THR A 90 23.64 4.37 8.41
CA THR A 90 23.01 5.53 9.06
C THR A 90 22.19 5.10 10.29
N VAL A 91 21.42 4.01 10.20
CA VAL A 91 20.71 3.43 11.34
C VAL A 91 21.65 3.18 12.50
N LYS A 92 22.79 2.52 12.24
CA LYS A 92 23.80 2.19 13.26
C LYS A 92 24.51 3.44 13.80
N LYS A 93 24.93 4.34 12.89
CA LYS A 93 25.68 5.56 13.24
C LYS A 93 24.94 6.47 14.21
N TYR A 94 23.62 6.58 14.05
CA TYR A 94 22.81 7.52 14.83
C TYR A 94 21.95 6.82 15.90
N ASN A 95 22.15 5.51 16.13
CA ASN A 95 21.34 4.70 17.05
C ASN A 95 19.85 4.93 16.78
N ALA A 96 19.43 4.76 15.52
CA ALA A 96 18.08 5.06 15.09
C ALA A 96 17.06 4.17 15.80
N THR A 97 15.92 4.77 16.18
CA THR A 97 14.82 4.07 16.84
C THR A 97 13.68 3.78 15.88
N THR A 98 13.57 4.54 14.78
CA THR A 98 12.52 4.36 13.79
C THR A 98 13.08 4.42 12.37
N LEU A 99 12.45 3.67 11.45
CA LEU A 99 12.77 3.63 10.04
C LEU A 99 11.50 3.61 9.20
N ALA A 100 11.37 4.56 8.27
CA ALA A 100 10.33 4.52 7.25
C ALA A 100 10.88 3.88 5.96
N ALA A 101 10.22 2.82 5.47
CA ALA A 101 10.66 2.14 4.25
C ALA A 101 9.46 1.57 3.46
N VAL A 102 9.54 1.53 2.14
CA VAL A 102 8.52 0.87 1.31
C VAL A 102 8.73 -0.65 1.26
N PRO A 103 7.68 -1.46 1.03
CA PRO A 103 7.80 -2.92 1.04
C PRO A 103 8.90 -3.49 0.13
N PRO A 104 9.16 -2.95 -1.09
CA PRO A 104 10.29 -3.40 -1.90
C PRO A 104 11.66 -3.20 -1.22
N THR A 105 11.85 -2.12 -0.47
CA THR A 105 13.07 -1.85 0.30
C THR A 105 13.23 -2.89 1.42
N LEU A 106 12.14 -3.17 2.15
CA LEU A 106 12.14 -4.22 3.18
C LEU A 106 12.51 -5.59 2.60
N SER A 107 11.90 -5.96 1.48
CA SER A 107 12.22 -7.23 0.80
C SER A 107 13.67 -7.31 0.33
N LYS A 108 14.27 -6.20 -0.06
CA LYS A 108 15.70 -6.13 -0.44
C LYS A 108 16.61 -6.27 0.79
N PHE A 109 16.28 -5.71 1.95
CA PHE A 109 17.04 -5.93 3.18
C PHE A 109 17.15 -7.41 3.52
N LEU A 110 16.11 -8.21 3.28
CA LEU A 110 16.13 -9.66 3.54
C LEU A 110 17.13 -10.47 2.68
N LYS A 111 17.82 -9.82 1.73
CA LYS A 111 18.95 -10.42 1.01
C LYS A 111 20.25 -10.32 1.78
N PHE A 112 20.35 -9.49 2.80
CA PHE A 112 21.49 -9.42 3.71
C PHE A 112 21.46 -10.60 4.69
N ASN A 113 22.61 -10.87 5.31
CA ASN A 113 22.67 -11.87 6.37
C ASN A 113 21.77 -11.47 7.54
N GLU A 114 20.94 -12.40 8.02
CA GLU A 114 19.93 -12.13 9.07
C GLU A 114 20.56 -11.65 10.39
N ASN A 115 21.70 -12.23 10.78
CA ASN A 115 22.39 -11.82 12.01
C ASN A 115 22.94 -10.39 11.91
N ASN A 116 23.46 -10.01 10.74
CA ASN A 116 23.91 -8.64 10.50
C ASN A 116 22.72 -7.66 10.56
N LEU A 117 21.56 -8.04 10.00
CA LEU A 117 20.36 -7.20 10.08
C LEU A 117 19.87 -7.03 11.51
N LYS A 118 19.89 -8.09 12.34
CA LYS A 118 19.55 -7.99 13.77
C LYS A 118 20.46 -7.02 14.51
N ASP A 119 21.75 -7.01 14.19
CA ASP A 119 22.69 -6.05 14.78
C ASP A 119 22.40 -4.60 14.35
N TYR A 120 22.13 -4.37 13.06
CA TYR A 120 21.74 -3.05 12.57
C TYR A 120 20.43 -2.54 13.18
N PHE A 121 19.44 -3.43 13.37
CA PHE A 121 18.12 -3.09 13.88
C PHE A 121 17.96 -3.29 15.40
N SER A 122 19.03 -3.44 16.15
CA SER A 122 18.99 -3.70 17.60
C SER A 122 18.24 -2.63 18.40
N ASP A 123 18.36 -1.37 18.01
CA ASP A 123 17.75 -0.22 18.68
C ASP A 123 16.44 0.22 18.01
N ILE A 124 16.08 -0.39 16.87
CA ILE A 124 14.85 -0.07 16.15
C ILE A 124 13.64 -0.59 16.92
N ARG A 125 12.82 0.32 17.41
CA ARG A 125 11.52 0.02 18.02
C ARG A 125 10.35 0.00 17.02
N LEU A 126 10.51 0.67 15.86
CA LEU A 126 9.46 0.78 14.86
C LEU A 126 10.02 0.84 13.43
N VAL A 127 9.59 -0.09 12.59
CA VAL A 127 9.68 0.05 11.15
C VAL A 127 8.29 0.34 10.61
N ILE A 128 8.10 1.50 9.96
CA ILE A 128 6.83 1.84 9.33
C ILE A 128 6.92 1.71 7.82
N THR A 129 5.91 1.07 7.23
CA THR A 129 5.82 0.88 5.78
C THR A 129 4.42 1.17 5.25
N ASN A 130 4.33 1.43 3.95
CA ASN A 130 3.07 1.65 3.25
C ASN A 130 3.28 1.49 1.73
N THR A 131 2.29 1.83 0.94
CA THR A 131 2.21 1.95 -0.52
C THR A 131 1.68 0.70 -1.23
N THR A 132 2.13 -0.48 -0.88
CA THR A 132 1.69 -1.76 -1.46
C THR A 132 1.55 -2.82 -0.38
N LYS A 133 0.89 -3.94 -0.72
CA LYS A 133 0.80 -5.11 0.15
C LYS A 133 2.20 -5.63 0.51
N ILE A 134 2.42 -5.91 1.78
CA ILE A 134 3.68 -6.49 2.26
C ILE A 134 3.60 -8.01 2.09
N PRO A 135 4.60 -8.66 1.47
CA PRO A 135 4.63 -10.13 1.43
C PRO A 135 4.69 -10.73 2.84
N ILE A 136 3.89 -11.78 3.09
CA ILE A 136 3.79 -12.42 4.42
C ILE A 136 5.18 -12.85 4.93
N ASN A 137 5.99 -13.45 4.07
CA ASN A 137 7.35 -13.84 4.42
C ASN A 137 8.21 -12.63 4.88
N THR A 138 8.01 -11.45 4.29
CA THR A 138 8.68 -10.21 4.71
C THR A 138 8.23 -9.82 6.11
N ILE A 139 6.94 -9.85 6.40
CA ILE A 139 6.40 -9.56 7.74
C ILE A 139 7.00 -10.52 8.78
N GLN A 140 6.91 -11.82 8.52
CA GLN A 140 7.38 -12.86 9.45
C GLN A 140 8.89 -12.76 9.74
N LYS A 141 9.71 -12.45 8.72
CA LYS A 141 11.14 -12.25 8.91
C LYS A 141 11.45 -10.96 9.67
N PHE A 142 10.79 -9.85 9.35
CA PHE A 142 10.99 -8.60 10.07
C PHE A 142 10.57 -8.68 11.54
N LYS A 143 9.48 -9.38 11.88
CA LYS A 143 9.09 -9.66 13.28
C LYS A 143 10.22 -10.35 14.06
N LYS A 144 11.03 -11.20 13.41
CA LYS A 144 12.19 -11.86 14.04
C LYS A 144 13.45 -10.99 14.09
N ILE A 145 13.61 -10.10 13.12
CA ILE A 145 14.76 -9.19 13.02
C ILE A 145 14.63 -8.07 14.05
N ILE A 146 13.45 -7.49 14.19
CA ILE A 146 13.15 -6.38 15.13
C ILE A 146 12.64 -6.98 16.44
N SER A 147 13.50 -7.67 17.18
CA SER A 147 13.09 -8.42 18.38
C SER A 147 12.52 -7.54 19.50
N ASN A 148 12.89 -6.27 19.58
CA ASN A 148 12.45 -5.32 20.60
C ASN A 148 11.51 -4.24 20.03
N GLY A 149 11.01 -4.42 18.83
CA GLY A 149 10.20 -3.42 18.14
C GLY A 149 9.09 -4.01 17.29
N ASN A 150 8.43 -3.15 16.53
CA ASN A 150 7.30 -3.52 15.71
C ASN A 150 7.51 -3.13 14.25
N LEU A 151 7.01 -3.97 13.35
CA LEU A 151 6.71 -3.57 11.98
C LEU A 151 5.28 -3.04 11.96
N ALA A 152 5.06 -1.87 11.36
CA ALA A 152 3.72 -1.30 11.22
C ALA A 152 3.43 -0.92 9.77
N THR A 153 2.17 -1.00 9.40
CA THR A 153 1.65 -0.44 8.14
C THR A 153 0.38 0.34 8.41
N TYR A 154 -0.03 1.13 7.43
CA TYR A 154 -1.30 1.83 7.47
C TYR A 154 -1.95 1.80 6.09
N TYR A 155 -3.27 1.95 6.06
CA TYR A 155 -4.03 2.19 4.85
C TYR A 155 -4.52 3.63 4.82
N GLY A 156 -4.48 4.21 3.65
CA GLY A 156 -5.01 5.52 3.36
C GLY A 156 -4.63 5.96 1.95
N LEU A 157 -5.27 7.03 1.54
CA LEU A 157 -5.07 7.71 0.27
C LEU A 157 -4.48 9.09 0.55
N THR A 158 -4.03 9.78 -0.47
CA THR A 158 -3.67 11.20 -0.31
C THR A 158 -4.87 12.01 0.19
N GLU A 159 -6.07 11.65 -0.25
CA GLU A 159 -7.37 12.25 0.10
C GLU A 159 -7.85 11.91 1.51
N ALA A 160 -7.36 10.82 2.10
CA ALA A 160 -7.71 10.35 3.45
C ALA A 160 -6.51 9.60 4.05
N SER A 161 -5.52 10.38 4.48
CA SER A 161 -4.25 9.83 4.96
C SER A 161 -4.43 9.11 6.30
N ARG A 162 -3.77 7.93 6.44
CA ARG A 162 -3.70 7.15 7.69
C ARG A 162 -5.07 6.82 8.27
N SER A 163 -5.92 6.23 7.45
CA SER A 163 -7.29 5.88 7.83
C SER A 163 -7.38 4.62 8.69
N SER A 164 -6.45 3.69 8.55
CA SER A 164 -6.30 2.55 9.46
C SER A 164 -4.83 2.26 9.73
N PHE A 165 -4.55 1.55 10.83
CA PHE A 165 -3.20 1.13 11.21
C PHE A 165 -3.18 -0.36 11.57
N MET A 166 -2.09 -1.02 11.14
CA MET A 166 -1.74 -2.38 11.51
C MET A 166 -0.36 -2.40 12.14
N ILE A 167 -0.27 -2.95 13.35
CA ILE A 167 1.00 -3.21 14.03
C ILE A 167 1.19 -4.72 14.06
N PHE A 168 2.27 -5.20 13.47
CA PHE A 168 2.62 -6.61 13.42
C PHE A 168 3.57 -6.93 14.58
N ASP A 169 3.00 -7.24 15.73
CA ASP A 169 3.74 -7.75 16.89
C ASP A 169 3.89 -9.29 16.83
N GLU A 170 4.53 -9.86 17.85
CA GLU A 170 4.76 -11.31 17.92
C GLU A 170 3.45 -12.13 18.00
N HIS A 171 2.38 -11.54 18.51
CA HIS A 171 1.11 -12.21 18.76
C HIS A 171 0.10 -12.02 17.63
N THR A 172 0.41 -11.17 16.65
CA THR A 172 -0.52 -10.85 15.57
C THR A 172 -0.56 -11.94 14.52
N SER A 173 -1.73 -12.51 14.27
CA SER A 173 -1.99 -13.50 13.22
C SER A 173 -2.64 -12.89 11.96
N PHE A 174 -2.82 -11.58 11.91
CA PHE A 174 -3.57 -10.87 10.85
C PHE A 174 -2.64 -10.27 9.77
N ASP A 175 -1.65 -11.03 9.32
CA ASP A 175 -0.53 -10.57 8.49
C ASP A 175 -0.93 -9.95 7.13
N GLN A 176 -2.17 -10.14 6.67
CA GLN A 176 -2.67 -9.56 5.41
C GLN A 176 -3.58 -8.35 5.60
N SER A 177 -3.92 -8.02 6.84
CA SER A 177 -4.76 -6.88 7.16
C SER A 177 -3.99 -5.56 7.06
N VAL A 178 -4.71 -4.50 6.76
CA VAL A 178 -4.24 -3.11 6.89
C VAL A 178 -4.67 -2.47 8.22
N GLY A 179 -5.13 -3.31 9.15
CA GLY A 179 -5.43 -2.95 10.53
C GLY A 179 -6.85 -2.47 10.79
N LYS A 180 -6.99 -1.74 11.87
CA LYS A 180 -8.26 -1.18 12.33
C LYS A 180 -8.34 0.32 12.02
N PRO A 181 -9.54 0.90 11.92
CA PRO A 181 -9.72 2.33 11.75
C PRO A 181 -8.92 3.13 12.78
N ALA A 182 -8.28 4.20 12.33
CA ALA A 182 -7.57 5.14 13.20
C ALA A 182 -8.55 5.80 14.19
N PRO A 183 -8.08 6.33 15.33
CA PRO A 183 -8.93 7.07 16.25
C PRO A 183 -9.72 8.16 15.55
N GLN A 184 -11.03 8.24 15.82
CA GLN A 184 -11.97 9.20 15.23
C GLN A 184 -12.09 9.12 13.68
N VAL A 185 -11.68 8.01 13.07
CA VAL A 185 -11.91 7.70 11.65
C VAL A 185 -12.94 6.59 11.56
N ASN A 186 -13.96 6.80 10.75
CA ASN A 186 -14.98 5.79 10.46
C ASN A 186 -14.71 5.19 9.08
N ILE A 187 -14.72 3.87 9.00
CA ILE A 187 -14.63 3.12 7.74
C ILE A 187 -15.84 2.22 7.64
N LYS A 188 -16.50 2.21 6.50
CA LYS A 188 -17.59 1.26 6.19
C LYS A 188 -17.39 0.64 4.82
N ILE A 189 -18.02 -0.52 4.61
CA ILE A 189 -18.05 -1.23 3.33
C ILE A 189 -19.41 -1.01 2.70
N ASP A 190 -19.43 -0.45 1.51
CA ASP A 190 -20.67 -0.16 0.74
C ASP A 190 -20.85 -1.14 -0.42
N ASN A 191 -22.11 -1.40 -0.80
CA ASN A 191 -22.48 -2.27 -1.92
C ASN A 191 -21.79 -3.66 -1.86
N GLN A 192 -21.99 -4.38 -0.76
CA GLN A 192 -21.43 -5.72 -0.55
C GLN A 192 -21.84 -6.69 -1.67
N MET A 193 -20.85 -7.28 -2.35
CA MET A 193 -21.03 -8.04 -3.59
C MET A 193 -20.94 -9.56 -3.44
N SER A 194 -20.62 -10.07 -2.23
CA SER A 194 -20.35 -11.51 -2.05
C SER A 194 -20.69 -11.99 -0.65
N LYS A 195 -20.65 -13.32 -0.43
CA LYS A 195 -20.76 -13.93 0.90
C LYS A 195 -19.68 -13.40 1.88
N LEU A 196 -18.54 -12.98 1.39
CA LEU A 196 -17.45 -12.35 2.17
C LEU A 196 -17.72 -10.87 2.48
N LYS A 197 -18.88 -10.33 2.09
CA LYS A 197 -19.25 -8.93 2.30
C LYS A 197 -18.22 -7.94 1.73
N ILE A 198 -17.58 -8.30 0.61
CA ILE A 198 -16.66 -7.42 -0.10
C ILE A 198 -17.45 -6.28 -0.75
N GLY A 199 -16.97 -5.05 -0.58
CA GLY A 199 -17.56 -3.86 -1.18
C GLY A 199 -16.58 -2.70 -1.21
N GLU A 200 -17.05 -1.55 -1.68
CA GLU A 200 -16.23 -0.35 -1.72
C GLU A 200 -15.98 0.19 -0.31
N ILE A 201 -14.73 0.52 -0.05
CA ILE A 201 -14.31 1.14 1.21
C ILE A 201 -14.68 2.63 1.18
N LEU A 202 -15.48 3.05 2.15
CA LEU A 202 -15.82 4.45 2.38
C LEU A 202 -15.19 4.93 3.67
N ILE A 203 -14.61 6.14 3.64
CA ILE A 203 -13.90 6.73 4.78
C ILE A 203 -14.56 8.05 5.16
N LYS A 204 -14.78 8.26 6.46
CA LYS A 204 -15.24 9.53 7.04
C LYS A 204 -14.43 9.87 8.28
N GLY A 205 -13.92 11.09 8.34
CA GLY A 205 -13.15 11.57 9.48
C GLY A 205 -12.50 12.92 9.19
N ASN A 206 -11.83 13.47 10.20
CA ASN A 206 -11.11 14.72 10.06
C ASN A 206 -9.81 14.59 9.21
N ASN A 207 -9.46 13.37 8.81
CA ASN A 207 -8.38 13.08 7.86
C ASN A 207 -8.84 13.14 6.39
N VAL A 208 -10.14 13.28 6.11
CA VAL A 208 -10.68 13.34 4.75
C VAL A 208 -10.64 14.77 4.23
N ILE A 209 -10.16 14.96 2.99
CA ILE A 209 -10.19 16.26 2.33
C ILE A 209 -11.62 16.74 2.15
N LYS A 210 -11.78 18.07 2.09
CA LYS A 210 -13.09 18.69 1.82
C LYS A 210 -13.37 18.84 0.32
N LYS A 211 -12.32 19.01 -0.49
CA LYS A 211 -12.42 19.20 -1.94
C LYS A 211 -11.09 18.96 -2.64
N TYR A 212 -11.15 18.68 -3.93
CA TYR A 212 -9.98 18.71 -4.80
C TYR A 212 -9.66 20.14 -5.28
N TRP A 213 -8.39 20.35 -5.64
CA TRP A 213 -7.94 21.66 -6.15
C TRP A 213 -8.43 21.87 -7.58
N LYS A 214 -9.28 22.89 -7.77
CA LYS A 214 -9.81 23.29 -9.09
C LYS A 214 -10.48 22.17 -9.90
N ASN A 215 -11.04 21.15 -9.24
CA ASN A 215 -11.66 20.02 -9.92
C ASN A 215 -12.95 19.56 -9.22
N ILE A 216 -14.07 20.14 -9.63
CA ILE A 216 -15.40 19.88 -9.06
C ILE A 216 -15.89 18.45 -9.39
N GLU A 217 -15.42 17.83 -10.49
CA GLU A 217 -15.89 16.48 -10.85
C GLU A 217 -15.45 15.42 -9.84
N PHE A 218 -14.26 15.57 -9.25
CA PHE A 218 -13.78 14.63 -8.23
C PHE A 218 -14.42 14.87 -6.86
N ASP A 219 -14.96 16.05 -6.60
CA ASP A 219 -15.69 16.32 -5.35
C ASP A 219 -16.94 15.45 -5.23
N LYS A 220 -17.48 14.93 -6.34
CA LYS A 220 -18.59 13.94 -6.36
C LYS A 220 -18.24 12.61 -5.63
N ASN A 221 -16.97 12.34 -5.41
CA ASN A 221 -16.54 11.18 -4.62
C ASN A 221 -16.67 11.42 -3.11
N ILE A 222 -17.02 12.64 -2.68
CA ILE A 222 -17.25 12.96 -1.27
C ILE A 222 -18.74 13.26 -1.08
N ILE A 223 -19.48 12.31 -0.48
CA ILE A 223 -20.92 12.39 -0.28
C ILE A 223 -21.21 12.32 1.21
N ASP A 224 -21.87 13.32 1.76
CA ASP A 224 -22.21 13.42 3.20
C ASP A 224 -20.99 13.24 4.13
N GLY A 225 -19.82 13.69 3.68
CA GLY A 225 -18.54 13.57 4.38
C GLY A 225 -17.90 12.17 4.29
N TRP A 226 -18.48 11.25 3.50
CA TRP A 226 -17.88 9.97 3.18
C TRP A 226 -17.11 10.06 1.85
N LEU A 227 -15.83 9.77 1.90
CA LEU A 227 -15.00 9.61 0.71
C LEU A 227 -15.18 8.21 0.14
N ARG A 228 -15.59 8.12 -1.11
CA ARG A 228 -15.54 6.92 -1.93
C ARG A 228 -14.11 6.70 -2.41
N THR A 229 -13.46 5.66 -1.91
CA THR A 229 -12.02 5.45 -2.16
C THR A 229 -11.74 4.81 -3.52
N GLY A 230 -12.72 4.11 -4.09
CA GLY A 230 -12.54 3.22 -5.22
C GLY A 230 -11.74 1.95 -4.89
N ASP A 231 -11.34 1.75 -3.64
CA ASP A 231 -10.75 0.52 -3.16
C ASP A 231 -11.84 -0.43 -2.67
N LEU A 232 -11.66 -1.73 -2.91
CA LEU A 232 -12.54 -2.79 -2.45
C LEU A 232 -11.90 -3.51 -1.26
N GLY A 233 -12.74 -3.86 -0.28
CA GLY A 233 -12.27 -4.55 0.91
C GLY A 233 -13.41 -5.14 1.73
N TYR A 234 -13.07 -5.71 2.86
CA TYR A 234 -14.00 -6.24 3.85
C TYR A 234 -13.41 -6.14 5.25
N PHE A 235 -14.28 -6.21 6.26
CA PHE A 235 -13.86 -6.41 7.64
C PHE A 235 -14.03 -7.87 8.03
N ASP A 236 -13.07 -8.40 8.80
CA ASP A 236 -13.25 -9.67 9.48
C ASP A 236 -14.11 -9.49 10.76
N ASP A 237 -14.40 -10.61 11.44
CA ASP A 237 -15.21 -10.61 12.66
C ASP A 237 -14.51 -9.93 13.86
N HIS A 238 -13.21 -9.67 13.75
CA HIS A 238 -12.41 -8.95 14.75
C HIS A 238 -12.26 -7.46 14.43
N GLY A 239 -12.88 -6.99 13.34
CA GLY A 239 -12.86 -5.59 12.91
C GLY A 239 -11.55 -5.16 12.23
N TYR A 240 -10.77 -6.10 11.71
CA TYR A 240 -9.62 -5.80 10.87
C TYR A 240 -10.04 -5.62 9.41
N LEU A 241 -9.48 -4.59 8.78
CA LEU A 241 -9.75 -4.26 7.37
C LEU A 241 -8.78 -5.01 6.45
N TYR A 242 -9.34 -5.63 5.41
CA TYR A 242 -8.59 -6.30 4.35
C TYR A 242 -8.85 -5.63 3.01
N LEU A 243 -7.78 -5.33 2.27
CA LEU A 243 -7.88 -4.79 0.91
C LEU A 243 -7.91 -5.94 -0.10
N VAL A 244 -8.84 -5.86 -1.04
CA VAL A 244 -9.01 -6.87 -2.10
C VAL A 244 -8.50 -6.36 -3.44
N GLY A 245 -8.71 -5.08 -3.76
CA GLY A 245 -8.29 -4.46 -5.02
C GLY A 245 -8.94 -3.12 -5.27
N ARG A 246 -8.94 -2.69 -6.53
CA ARG A 246 -9.61 -1.46 -6.98
C ARG A 246 -10.91 -1.81 -7.72
N SER A 247 -11.94 -1.00 -7.55
CA SER A 247 -13.20 -1.15 -8.29
C SER A 247 -13.01 -1.02 -9.81
N ASP A 248 -12.10 -0.12 -10.22
CA ASP A 248 -11.79 0.13 -11.63
C ASP A 248 -10.96 -0.98 -12.30
N ASP A 249 -10.30 -1.81 -11.49
CA ASP A 249 -9.48 -2.93 -11.95
C ASP A 249 -10.28 -4.24 -12.07
N VAL A 250 -11.52 -4.30 -11.54
CA VAL A 250 -12.37 -5.50 -11.59
C VAL A 250 -12.59 -5.93 -13.04
N ILE A 251 -12.34 -7.21 -13.32
CA ILE A 251 -12.60 -7.83 -14.62
C ILE A 251 -14.00 -8.45 -14.57
N ASN A 252 -14.88 -8.07 -15.50
CA ASN A 252 -16.25 -8.57 -15.55
C ASN A 252 -16.38 -9.62 -16.67
N ILE A 253 -16.48 -10.89 -16.30
CA ILE A 253 -16.50 -12.04 -17.21
C ILE A 253 -17.86 -12.71 -17.18
N GLY A 254 -18.71 -12.40 -18.14
CA GLY A 254 -20.05 -13.01 -18.20
C GLY A 254 -20.91 -12.72 -16.95
N GLY A 255 -20.70 -11.60 -16.28
CA GLY A 255 -21.37 -11.22 -15.02
C GLY A 255 -20.59 -11.57 -13.75
N GLU A 256 -19.58 -12.42 -13.82
CA GLU A 256 -18.72 -12.73 -12.69
C GLU A 256 -17.65 -11.63 -12.53
N LYS A 257 -17.44 -11.18 -11.28
CA LYS A 257 -16.44 -10.15 -10.94
C LYS A 257 -15.17 -10.81 -10.45
N VAL A 258 -14.08 -10.61 -11.19
CA VAL A 258 -12.77 -11.20 -10.90
C VAL A 258 -11.78 -10.12 -10.52
N MET A 259 -11.08 -10.31 -9.41
CA MET A 259 -10.01 -9.42 -8.96
C MET A 259 -8.69 -9.83 -9.61
N PRO A 260 -7.99 -8.92 -10.32
CA PRO A 260 -6.69 -9.22 -10.91
C PRO A 260 -5.67 -9.78 -9.92
N ASN A 261 -5.65 -9.22 -8.71
CA ASN A 261 -4.71 -9.63 -7.66
C ASN A 261 -4.84 -11.09 -7.26
N GLU A 262 -6.05 -11.66 -7.29
CA GLU A 262 -6.28 -13.08 -6.98
C GLU A 262 -5.54 -14.00 -7.97
N ILE A 263 -5.57 -13.65 -9.24
CA ILE A 263 -4.88 -14.39 -10.29
C ILE A 263 -3.37 -14.19 -10.20
N GLU A 264 -2.96 -12.95 -9.96
CA GLU A 264 -1.55 -12.58 -9.83
C GLU A 264 -0.88 -13.32 -8.65
N GLU A 265 -1.57 -13.45 -7.51
CA GLU A 265 -1.06 -14.17 -6.33
C GLU A 265 -0.87 -15.67 -6.63
N ILE A 266 -1.75 -16.28 -7.41
CA ILE A 266 -1.62 -17.68 -7.82
C ILE A 266 -0.47 -17.85 -8.83
N VAL A 267 -0.41 -17.00 -9.85
CA VAL A 267 0.62 -17.10 -10.90
C VAL A 267 2.02 -16.80 -10.35
N LYS A 268 2.16 -15.93 -9.37
CA LYS A 268 3.44 -15.63 -8.69
C LYS A 268 4.05 -16.83 -7.93
N GLN A 269 3.25 -17.87 -7.64
CA GLN A 269 3.75 -19.09 -7.01
C GLN A 269 4.46 -20.04 -7.99
N ILE A 270 4.33 -19.79 -9.30
CA ILE A 270 4.94 -20.62 -10.34
C ILE A 270 6.44 -20.33 -10.41
N ASP A 271 7.25 -21.37 -10.27
CA ASP A 271 8.70 -21.22 -10.47
C ASP A 271 9.02 -20.68 -11.88
N GLY A 272 9.93 -19.73 -11.93
CA GLY A 272 10.27 -19.03 -13.19
C GLY A 272 9.41 -17.81 -13.49
N VAL A 273 8.42 -17.45 -12.68
CA VAL A 273 7.73 -16.16 -12.75
C VAL A 273 8.46 -15.13 -11.87
N LYS A 274 8.95 -14.05 -12.47
CA LYS A 274 9.54 -12.91 -11.77
C LYS A 274 8.48 -11.89 -11.35
N ASP A 275 7.57 -11.58 -12.27
CA ASP A 275 6.44 -10.67 -12.00
C ASP A 275 5.27 -10.97 -12.96
N VAL A 276 4.05 -10.55 -12.57
CA VAL A 276 2.84 -10.76 -13.35
C VAL A 276 1.85 -9.65 -13.13
N ALA A 277 1.14 -9.27 -14.18
CA ALA A 277 -0.03 -8.39 -14.11
C ALA A 277 -1.20 -9.01 -14.87
N ALA A 278 -2.37 -9.07 -14.20
CA ALA A 278 -3.63 -9.50 -14.78
C ALA A 278 -4.51 -8.29 -15.10
N PHE A 279 -5.20 -8.33 -16.21
CA PHE A 279 -6.15 -7.28 -16.60
C PHE A 279 -7.20 -7.83 -17.57
N GLY A 280 -8.35 -7.13 -17.63
CA GLY A 280 -9.41 -7.46 -18.57
C GLY A 280 -9.14 -6.90 -19.95
N ILE A 281 -9.41 -7.69 -20.97
CA ILE A 281 -9.52 -7.27 -22.38
C ILE A 281 -10.92 -7.58 -22.88
N ASP A 282 -11.42 -6.76 -23.81
CA ASP A 282 -12.77 -6.92 -24.35
C ASP A 282 -12.93 -8.24 -25.11
N HIS A 283 -14.13 -8.85 -24.95
CA HIS A 283 -14.49 -10.10 -25.58
C HIS A 283 -15.97 -10.09 -25.99
N GLU A 284 -16.28 -10.45 -27.21
CA GLU A 284 -17.62 -10.33 -27.80
C GLU A 284 -18.72 -11.05 -27.04
N ILE A 285 -18.42 -12.22 -26.43
CA ILE A 285 -19.44 -13.06 -25.77
C ILE A 285 -19.47 -12.79 -24.26
N PHE A 286 -18.30 -12.63 -23.60
CA PHE A 286 -18.18 -12.55 -22.16
C PHE A 286 -18.02 -11.13 -21.62
N GLY A 287 -18.10 -10.12 -22.49
CA GLY A 287 -17.79 -8.74 -22.14
C GLY A 287 -16.27 -8.53 -21.97
N GLN A 288 -15.67 -9.23 -21.02
CA GLN A 288 -14.23 -9.25 -20.83
C GLN A 288 -13.70 -10.68 -20.65
N VAL A 289 -12.41 -10.86 -20.91
CA VAL A 289 -11.62 -12.05 -20.55
C VAL A 289 -10.28 -11.63 -19.96
N ILE A 290 -9.65 -12.54 -19.22
CA ILE A 290 -8.40 -12.26 -18.51
C ILE A 290 -7.23 -12.38 -19.47
N LYS A 291 -6.39 -11.35 -19.49
CA LYS A 291 -5.07 -11.37 -20.10
C LYS A 291 -3.99 -11.21 -19.04
N LEU A 292 -2.89 -11.96 -19.18
CA LEU A 292 -1.70 -11.83 -18.33
C LEU A 292 -0.54 -11.25 -19.13
N HIS A 293 0.16 -10.31 -18.52
CA HIS A 293 1.55 -9.99 -18.84
C HIS A 293 2.44 -10.65 -17.78
N VAL A 294 3.39 -11.47 -18.20
CA VAL A 294 4.27 -12.24 -17.34
C VAL A 294 5.73 -11.90 -17.64
N VAL A 295 6.47 -11.49 -16.62
CA VAL A 295 7.92 -11.32 -16.69
C VAL A 295 8.56 -12.62 -16.18
N LYS A 296 9.40 -13.24 -17.00
CA LYS A 296 10.13 -14.46 -16.62
C LYS A 296 11.32 -14.11 -15.73
N SER A 297 11.68 -15.03 -14.83
CA SER A 297 12.98 -15.02 -14.16
C SER A 297 14.10 -15.27 -15.18
N GLU A 298 15.31 -14.83 -14.88
CA GLU A 298 16.48 -15.09 -15.72
C GLU A 298 16.67 -16.61 -15.93
N ASN A 299 16.95 -16.99 -17.17
CA ASN A 299 17.13 -18.39 -17.61
C ASN A 299 15.93 -19.32 -17.39
N SER A 300 14.72 -18.77 -17.21
CA SER A 300 13.50 -19.56 -17.06
C SER A 300 12.97 -20.08 -18.39
N ASN A 301 12.74 -21.41 -18.50
CA ASN A 301 12.07 -22.07 -19.62
C ASN A 301 10.54 -22.10 -19.47
N LEU A 302 9.97 -21.20 -18.67
CA LEU A 302 8.53 -21.15 -18.41
C LEU A 302 7.73 -21.00 -19.71
N GLU A 303 6.75 -21.88 -19.89
CA GLU A 303 5.83 -21.88 -21.05
C GLU A 303 4.44 -21.40 -20.65
N LYS A 304 3.72 -20.80 -21.61
CA LYS A 304 2.33 -20.35 -21.40
C LYS A 304 1.42 -21.49 -20.95
N LEU A 305 1.61 -22.70 -21.52
CA LEU A 305 0.81 -23.89 -21.18
C LEU A 305 0.98 -24.30 -19.72
N SER A 306 2.19 -24.18 -19.17
CA SER A 306 2.48 -24.50 -17.77
C SER A 306 1.72 -23.56 -16.83
N ILE A 307 1.65 -22.26 -17.17
CA ILE A 307 0.87 -21.28 -16.41
C ILE A 307 -0.63 -21.62 -16.46
N ILE A 308 -1.17 -21.92 -17.66
CA ILE A 308 -2.58 -22.29 -17.81
C ILE A 308 -2.92 -23.53 -16.98
N LYS A 309 -2.09 -24.60 -17.05
CA LYS A 309 -2.30 -25.82 -16.28
C LYS A 309 -2.28 -25.56 -14.77
N PHE A 310 -1.38 -24.67 -14.31
CA PHE A 310 -1.33 -24.29 -12.89
C PHE A 310 -2.57 -23.52 -12.47
N CYS A 311 -3.03 -22.58 -13.29
CA CYS A 311 -4.27 -21.84 -13.07
C CYS A 311 -5.51 -22.77 -13.04
N MET A 312 -5.61 -23.74 -13.94
CA MET A 312 -6.69 -24.72 -13.97
C MET A 312 -6.78 -25.55 -12.68
N LYS A 313 -5.67 -25.79 -12.01
CA LYS A 313 -5.61 -26.55 -10.76
C LYS A 313 -6.01 -25.71 -9.53
N ASN A 314 -5.81 -24.39 -9.59
CA ASN A 314 -5.88 -23.52 -8.41
C ASN A 314 -6.94 -22.44 -8.48
N LEU A 315 -7.61 -22.27 -9.62
CA LEU A 315 -8.62 -21.22 -9.86
C LEU A 315 -9.90 -21.83 -10.46
N GLU A 316 -11.01 -21.16 -10.25
CA GLU A 316 -12.28 -21.49 -10.90
C GLU A 316 -12.18 -21.24 -12.41
N LYS A 317 -12.96 -22.00 -13.19
CA LYS A 317 -12.90 -22.04 -14.65
C LYS A 317 -12.96 -20.64 -15.30
N TYR A 318 -13.80 -19.75 -14.81
CA TYR A 318 -13.96 -18.41 -15.35
C TYR A 318 -12.78 -17.47 -15.03
N LYS A 319 -11.94 -17.81 -14.02
CA LYS A 319 -10.72 -17.07 -13.65
C LYS A 319 -9.48 -17.52 -14.41
N ILE A 320 -9.58 -18.51 -15.30
CA ILE A 320 -8.44 -18.99 -16.06
C ILE A 320 -8.10 -17.96 -17.15
N PRO A 321 -6.84 -17.53 -17.27
CA PRO A 321 -6.43 -16.56 -18.30
C PRO A 321 -6.66 -17.09 -19.71
N SER A 322 -7.29 -16.29 -20.55
CA SER A 322 -7.51 -16.60 -21.97
C SER A 322 -6.30 -16.25 -22.83
N LYS A 323 -5.50 -15.27 -22.39
CA LYS A 323 -4.34 -14.79 -23.13
C LYS A 323 -3.16 -14.53 -22.19
N ILE A 324 -1.97 -14.94 -22.61
CA ILE A 324 -0.73 -14.73 -21.85
C ILE A 324 0.32 -14.19 -22.79
N ASP A 325 0.93 -13.06 -22.43
CA ASP A 325 2.08 -12.53 -23.12
C ASP A 325 3.28 -12.46 -22.18
N PHE A 326 4.43 -12.97 -22.64
CA PHE A 326 5.68 -12.74 -21.96
C PHE A 326 6.22 -11.36 -22.34
N VAL A 327 6.54 -10.57 -21.31
CA VAL A 327 7.02 -9.19 -21.46
C VAL A 327 8.33 -9.00 -20.71
N THR A 328 9.09 -8.00 -21.08
CA THR A 328 10.36 -7.68 -20.41
C THR A 328 10.15 -6.98 -19.07
N ASN A 329 9.10 -6.15 -18.98
CA ASN A 329 8.74 -5.41 -17.75
C ASN A 329 7.23 -5.13 -17.69
N ILE A 330 6.74 -4.91 -16.50
CA ILE A 330 5.38 -4.44 -16.23
C ILE A 330 5.46 -2.98 -15.81
N PRO A 331 4.69 -2.06 -16.45
CA PRO A 331 4.66 -0.66 -16.03
C PRO A 331 4.22 -0.51 -14.58
N GLN A 332 5.07 0.11 -13.77
CA GLN A 332 4.83 0.34 -12.36
C GLN A 332 5.12 1.79 -11.99
N THR A 333 4.57 2.24 -10.87
CA THR A 333 4.99 3.48 -10.21
C THR A 333 6.35 3.26 -9.54
N ASP A 334 7.02 4.34 -9.10
CA ASP A 334 8.29 4.29 -8.37
C ASP A 334 8.23 3.43 -7.09
N TYR A 335 7.03 3.14 -6.61
CA TYR A 335 6.73 2.33 -5.42
C TYR A 335 6.25 0.90 -5.72
N GLY A 336 6.31 0.47 -6.99
CA GLY A 336 5.97 -0.90 -7.39
C GLY A 336 4.47 -1.16 -7.61
N LYS A 337 3.61 -0.13 -7.66
CA LYS A 337 2.19 -0.30 -8.01
C LYS A 337 2.04 -0.42 -9.53
N VAL A 338 1.38 -1.47 -9.99
CA VAL A 338 1.12 -1.70 -11.42
C VAL A 338 0.22 -0.59 -12.00
N LYS A 339 0.65 0.02 -13.11
CA LYS A 339 -0.11 1.00 -13.89
C LYS A 339 -1.00 0.28 -14.90
N ARG A 340 -2.12 -0.32 -14.44
CA ARG A 340 -2.99 -1.16 -15.29
C ARG A 340 -3.58 -0.43 -16.49
N PHE A 341 -3.80 0.90 -16.39
CA PHE A 341 -4.26 1.70 -17.53
C PHE A 341 -3.28 1.71 -18.73
N MET A 342 -2.01 1.36 -18.50
CA MET A 342 -0.99 1.22 -19.57
C MET A 342 -0.90 -0.20 -20.13
N LEU A 343 -1.68 -1.16 -19.63
CA LEU A 343 -1.65 -2.56 -20.07
C LEU A 343 -2.75 -2.88 -21.10
N LYS A 344 -3.76 -2.01 -21.19
CA LYS A 344 -4.91 -2.12 -22.09
C LYS A 344 -4.58 -1.68 -23.51
#